data_797ea7efbd0fd63b075300d3466bfd35
#
_entry.id   797ea7efbd0fd63b075300d3466bfd35
#
_cell.length_a   1.000
_cell.length_b   1.000
_cell.length_c   1.000
_cell.angle_alpha   90.00
_cell.angle_beta   90.00
_cell.angle_gamma   90.00
#
_symmetry.space_group_name_H-M   'P 1'
#
loop_
_entity.id
_entity.type
_entity.pdbx_description
1 polymer ?
#
loop_
_entity_poly.entity_id
_entity_poly.type
_entity_poly.pdbx_seq_one_letter_code
_entity_poly.pdbx_strand_id
1 'polypeptide(L)'
;MDKKNLKSLRFQRILLSVLCVVLGLVLAVLICGTVYANHLLNQLNYVDPETTMPTLSAEEIAAIENEPEPTLAGFVAPKIEAADVDFGTGPQIQIGGGDIVNILLVGYDLQNGAGHRSDSMILCTFNKTKNTITLTSFMRDLYVEIPGYADNRINAAYTYGGISLLQKTLKHNFGIEVDGSVQVDFYNFKDIINLLGGVTLDLTEAEVKFINKRAVGDPLSVGTNVLNGSQALWYARNRHDVDGDFSRTNRQRKLLNALLDEYKSKKLTEMLVLMGDLLPMVTTDISKSDLTAYAVTLLPMAVEAEIKTQSIPVAGGYKNARIDGKSVLVPDLEKNRQALVDSLT
;
A
#
# COMPACT_ATOMS: atom_id res chain seq x y z
N MET A 1 56.82 8.32 -45.37
CA MET A 1 55.53 8.36 -44.65
C MET A 1 55.17 9.82 -44.46
N ASP A 2 54.10 10.27 -45.07
CA ASP A 2 53.68 11.68 -45.12
C ASP A 2 53.35 12.25 -43.77
N LYS A 3 53.84 13.43 -43.38
CA LYS A 3 53.58 14.12 -42.10
C LYS A 3 52.10 14.27 -41.80
N LYS A 4 51.23 14.26 -42.79
CA LYS A 4 49.79 14.32 -42.72
C LYS A 4 49.17 13.01 -42.13
N ASN A 5 49.72 11.85 -42.57
CA ASN A 5 49.34 10.55 -42.10
C ASN A 5 49.70 10.30 -40.58
N LEU A 6 50.88 10.86 -40.19
CA LEU A 6 51.32 10.74 -38.79
C LEU A 6 50.48 11.57 -37.83
N LYS A 7 49.99 12.76 -38.24
CA LYS A 7 49.07 13.59 -37.45
C LYS A 7 47.69 12.95 -37.32
N SER A 8 47.18 12.34 -38.40
CA SER A 8 45.92 11.61 -38.40
C SER A 8 45.95 10.40 -37.45
N LEU A 9 47.01 9.60 -37.49
CA LEU A 9 47.20 8.46 -36.60
C LEU A 9 47.34 8.84 -35.11
N ARG A 10 48.01 9.96 -34.83
CA ARG A 10 48.09 10.50 -33.45
C ARG A 10 46.73 10.98 -32.97
N PHE A 11 45.97 11.68 -33.78
CA PHE A 11 44.63 12.14 -33.46
C PHE A 11 43.69 10.97 -33.22
N GLN A 12 43.70 9.92 -34.05
CA GLN A 12 42.90 8.72 -33.86
C GLN A 12 43.24 7.99 -32.55
N ARG A 13 44.53 7.89 -32.18
CA ARG A 13 44.96 7.29 -30.92
C ARG A 13 44.50 8.09 -29.70
N ILE A 14 44.57 9.43 -29.75
CA ILE A 14 44.06 10.29 -28.68
C ILE A 14 42.55 10.14 -28.54
N LEU A 15 41.82 10.17 -29.66
CA LEU A 15 40.38 10.00 -29.68
C LEU A 15 39.96 8.63 -29.07
N LEU A 16 40.64 7.56 -29.46
CA LEU A 16 40.40 6.21 -28.95
C LEU A 16 40.71 6.13 -27.44
N SER A 17 41.79 6.75 -26.97
CA SER A 17 42.12 6.80 -25.54
C SER A 17 41.07 7.57 -24.73
N VAL A 18 40.59 8.71 -25.23
CA VAL A 18 39.53 9.48 -24.60
C VAL A 18 38.22 8.66 -24.54
N LEU A 19 37.86 7.97 -25.62
CA LEU A 19 36.69 7.10 -25.67
C LEU A 19 36.79 5.95 -24.65
N CYS A 20 37.95 5.30 -24.53
CA CYS A 20 38.20 4.25 -23.56
C CYS A 20 38.07 4.77 -22.11
N VAL A 21 38.59 5.98 -21.84
CA VAL A 21 38.44 6.60 -20.50
C VAL A 21 36.96 6.91 -20.18
N VAL A 22 36.22 7.48 -21.14
CA VAL A 22 34.78 7.77 -20.96
C VAL A 22 34.00 6.50 -20.78
N LEU A 23 34.24 5.45 -21.57
CA LEU A 23 33.59 4.14 -21.39
C LEU A 23 33.93 3.51 -20.03
N GLY A 24 35.19 3.62 -19.59
CA GLY A 24 35.64 3.17 -18.29
C GLY A 24 34.91 3.89 -17.12
N LEU A 25 34.74 5.21 -17.25
CA LEU A 25 33.99 5.99 -16.26
C LEU A 25 32.50 5.63 -16.24
N VAL A 26 31.88 5.47 -17.40
CA VAL A 26 30.47 5.04 -17.51
C VAL A 26 30.30 3.65 -16.90
N LEU A 27 31.22 2.72 -17.20
CA LEU A 27 31.19 1.37 -16.61
C LEU A 27 31.36 1.42 -15.07
N ALA A 28 32.28 2.24 -14.57
CA ALA A 28 32.46 2.42 -13.12
C ALA A 28 31.19 2.96 -12.43
N VAL A 29 30.54 3.95 -13.04
CA VAL A 29 29.26 4.50 -12.53
C VAL A 29 28.16 3.43 -12.53
N LEU A 30 28.05 2.62 -13.58
CA LEU A 30 27.09 1.51 -13.65
C LEU A 30 27.36 0.45 -12.58
N ILE A 31 28.63 0.06 -12.38
CA ILE A 31 29.01 -0.91 -11.34
C ILE A 31 28.71 -0.34 -9.96
N CYS A 32 29.09 0.89 -9.66
CA CYS A 32 28.78 1.55 -8.39
C CYS A 32 27.27 1.64 -8.17
N GLY A 33 26.50 1.98 -9.20
CA GLY A 33 25.04 2.06 -9.16
C GLY A 33 24.41 0.70 -8.86
N THR A 34 24.88 -0.38 -9.51
CA THR A 34 24.36 -1.75 -9.24
C THR A 34 24.74 -2.26 -7.85
N VAL A 35 25.96 -1.99 -7.38
CA VAL A 35 26.40 -2.35 -6.02
C VAL A 35 25.57 -1.60 -4.98
N TYR A 36 25.34 -0.32 -5.19
CA TYR A 36 24.52 0.49 -4.28
C TYR A 36 23.05 0.03 -4.28
N ALA A 37 22.48 -0.22 -5.45
CA ALA A 37 21.12 -0.76 -5.56
C ALA A 37 20.98 -2.12 -4.85
N ASN A 38 21.93 -3.04 -5.03
CA ASN A 38 21.95 -4.31 -4.32
C ASN A 38 22.10 -4.13 -2.80
N HIS A 39 22.91 -3.16 -2.36
CA HIS A 39 23.02 -2.84 -0.94
C HIS A 39 21.68 -2.39 -0.36
N LEU A 40 20.97 -1.47 -1.03
CA LEU A 40 19.64 -1.02 -0.63
C LEU A 40 18.63 -2.18 -0.59
N LEU A 41 18.57 -2.99 -1.65
CA LEU A 41 17.65 -4.13 -1.73
C LEU A 41 17.93 -5.22 -0.67
N ASN A 42 19.16 -5.30 -0.14
CA ASN A 42 19.49 -6.20 0.96
C ASN A 42 19.01 -5.72 2.33
N GLN A 43 18.57 -4.47 2.45
CA GLN A 43 18.02 -3.91 3.69
C GLN A 43 16.52 -4.16 3.84
N LEU A 44 15.84 -4.59 2.77
CA LEU A 44 14.42 -4.91 2.81
C LEU A 44 14.13 -6.14 3.68
N ASN A 45 13.08 -6.07 4.47
CA ASN A 45 12.52 -7.23 5.15
C ASN A 45 11.69 -8.03 4.14
N TYR A 46 12.32 -9.03 3.51
CA TYR A 46 11.64 -9.91 2.57
C TYR A 46 10.91 -11.02 3.30
N VAL A 47 9.66 -11.22 2.91
CA VAL A 47 8.80 -12.28 3.40
C VAL A 47 8.36 -13.14 2.21
N ASP A 48 8.68 -14.42 2.24
CA ASP A 48 8.19 -15.35 1.24
C ASP A 48 6.70 -15.62 1.49
N PRO A 49 5.82 -15.27 0.56
CA PRO A 49 4.38 -15.42 0.74
C PRO A 49 3.93 -16.89 0.89
N GLU A 50 4.74 -17.85 0.45
CA GLU A 50 4.41 -19.29 0.58
C GLU A 50 4.84 -19.87 1.94
N THR A 51 5.84 -19.29 2.60
CA THR A 51 6.43 -19.84 3.84
C THR A 51 5.99 -19.12 5.10
N THR A 52 5.34 -17.98 4.99
CA THR A 52 5.10 -17.10 6.10
C THR A 52 3.67 -17.01 6.55
N MET A 53 3.45 -17.40 7.64
CA MET A 53 2.72 -17.20 8.89
C MET A 53 2.31 -18.55 9.41
N PRO A 54 2.60 -18.85 10.67
CA PRO A 54 1.94 -19.95 11.32
C PRO A 54 0.45 -19.70 11.18
N THR A 55 -0.24 -20.56 10.47
CA THR A 55 -1.70 -20.59 10.47
C THR A 55 -2.12 -20.67 11.93
N LEU A 56 -2.87 -19.67 12.38
CA LEU A 56 -3.44 -19.70 13.72
C LEU A 56 -4.24 -21.00 13.90
N SER A 57 -4.12 -21.61 15.06
CA SER A 57 -4.95 -22.78 15.40
C SER A 57 -6.43 -22.36 15.42
N ALA A 58 -7.34 -23.32 15.24
CA ALA A 58 -8.78 -23.07 15.32
C ALA A 58 -9.18 -22.43 16.66
N GLU A 59 -8.45 -22.74 17.74
CA GLU A 59 -8.67 -22.17 19.08
C GLU A 59 -8.23 -20.70 19.15
N GLU A 60 -7.09 -20.34 18.55
CA GLU A 60 -6.62 -18.96 18.47
C GLU A 60 -7.54 -18.11 17.59
N ILE A 61 -8.02 -18.65 16.47
CA ILE A 61 -9.02 -17.99 15.60
C ILE A 61 -10.30 -17.76 16.40
N ALA A 62 -10.82 -18.77 17.10
CA ALA A 62 -12.02 -18.65 17.91
C ALA A 62 -11.87 -17.62 19.06
N ALA A 63 -10.69 -17.51 19.66
CA ALA A 63 -10.40 -16.51 20.67
C ALA A 63 -10.46 -15.08 20.10
N ILE A 64 -9.88 -14.86 18.93
CA ILE A 64 -9.91 -13.56 18.22
C ILE A 64 -11.35 -13.21 17.78
N GLU A 65 -12.10 -14.21 17.31
CA GLU A 65 -13.48 -14.06 16.84
C GLU A 65 -14.44 -13.65 17.97
N ASN A 66 -14.19 -14.12 19.18
CA ASN A 66 -15.02 -13.86 20.35
C ASN A 66 -14.67 -12.56 21.10
N GLU A 67 -13.66 -11.80 20.65
CA GLU A 67 -13.38 -10.48 21.25
C GLU A 67 -14.58 -9.53 21.06
N PRO A 68 -15.09 -8.91 22.14
CA PRO A 68 -16.22 -7.99 22.04
C PRO A 68 -15.86 -6.76 21.22
N GLU A 69 -16.63 -6.50 20.17
CA GLU A 69 -16.45 -5.29 19.36
C GLU A 69 -17.01 -4.05 20.06
N PRO A 70 -16.32 -2.91 19.96
CA PRO A 70 -16.89 -1.64 20.43
C PRO A 70 -18.14 -1.33 19.60
N THR A 71 -19.30 -1.33 20.26
CA THR A 71 -20.58 -0.99 19.66
C THR A 71 -20.57 0.50 19.30
N LEU A 72 -20.67 0.85 18.02
CA LEU A 72 -20.93 2.22 17.60
C LEU A 72 -22.33 2.60 18.08
N ALA A 73 -22.41 3.49 19.05
CA ALA A 73 -23.68 3.94 19.62
C ALA A 73 -24.56 4.56 18.52
N GLY A 74 -25.75 4.00 18.33
CA GLY A 74 -26.76 4.52 17.41
C GLY A 74 -26.82 3.85 16.03
N PHE A 75 -25.94 2.91 15.70
CA PHE A 75 -25.99 2.17 14.45
C PHE A 75 -26.84 0.90 14.60
N VAL A 76 -28.03 0.88 14.01
CA VAL A 76 -28.90 -0.28 13.94
C VAL A 76 -28.82 -0.88 12.54
N ALA A 77 -27.97 -1.91 12.37
CA ALA A 77 -27.96 -2.72 11.17
C ALA A 77 -28.88 -3.94 11.33
N PRO A 78 -29.57 -4.42 10.28
CA PRO A 78 -30.34 -5.64 10.32
C PRO A 78 -29.44 -6.83 10.63
N LYS A 79 -29.94 -7.74 11.48
CA LYS A 79 -29.28 -9.03 11.71
C LYS A 79 -29.55 -9.91 10.48
N ILE A 80 -28.51 -10.49 9.93
CA ILE A 80 -28.55 -11.43 8.81
C ILE A 80 -27.75 -12.66 9.24
N GLU A 81 -28.24 -13.85 8.89
CA GLU A 81 -27.44 -15.06 9.08
C GLU A 81 -26.39 -15.17 7.97
N ALA A 82 -25.21 -15.72 8.29
CA ALA A 82 -24.12 -15.86 7.31
C ALA A 82 -24.55 -16.65 6.06
N ALA A 83 -25.36 -17.67 6.25
CA ALA A 83 -25.89 -18.52 5.15
C ALA A 83 -26.85 -17.79 4.20
N ASP A 84 -27.36 -16.61 4.58
CA ASP A 84 -28.26 -15.80 3.73
C ASP A 84 -27.50 -14.80 2.86
N VAL A 85 -26.18 -14.75 2.96
CA VAL A 85 -25.34 -13.87 2.14
C VAL A 85 -25.11 -14.53 0.78
N ASP A 86 -25.59 -13.88 -0.28
CA ASP A 86 -25.32 -14.31 -1.65
C ASP A 86 -24.10 -13.58 -2.21
N PHE A 87 -23.02 -14.31 -2.42
CA PHE A 87 -21.80 -13.79 -3.07
C PHE A 87 -21.86 -13.86 -4.61
N GLY A 88 -22.92 -14.40 -5.18
CA GLY A 88 -23.10 -14.55 -6.61
C GLY A 88 -22.10 -15.51 -7.25
N THR A 89 -21.88 -15.34 -8.55
CA THR A 89 -20.83 -16.08 -9.28
C THR A 89 -19.47 -15.43 -9.06
N GLY A 90 -18.39 -16.24 -9.09
CA GLY A 90 -17.02 -15.73 -9.00
C GLY A 90 -16.69 -14.71 -10.10
N PRO A 91 -15.55 -13.99 -9.99
CA PRO A 91 -15.17 -12.96 -10.95
C PRO A 91 -14.96 -13.55 -12.34
N GLN A 92 -15.58 -12.92 -13.35
CA GLN A 92 -15.48 -13.31 -14.76
C GLN A 92 -14.24 -12.73 -15.45
N ILE A 93 -13.67 -11.66 -14.89
CA ILE A 93 -12.52 -10.92 -15.41
C ILE A 93 -11.44 -10.93 -14.35
N GLN A 94 -10.20 -11.16 -14.78
CA GLN A 94 -9.02 -10.98 -13.94
C GLN A 94 -8.43 -9.59 -14.19
N ILE A 95 -8.07 -8.88 -13.10
CA ILE A 95 -7.47 -7.56 -13.12
C ILE A 95 -6.02 -7.72 -12.70
N GLY A 96 -5.11 -7.66 -13.67
CA GLY A 96 -3.67 -7.81 -13.46
C GLY A 96 -2.97 -8.37 -14.69
N GLY A 97 -1.65 -8.36 -14.66
CA GLY A 97 -0.80 -8.84 -15.75
C GLY A 97 -0.67 -7.87 -16.93
N GLY A 98 0.28 -8.12 -17.82
CA GLY A 98 0.55 -7.27 -18.98
C GLY A 98 0.97 -5.85 -18.59
N ASP A 99 0.13 -4.88 -18.96
CA ASP A 99 0.37 -3.45 -18.67
C ASP A 99 -0.16 -2.99 -17.30
N ILE A 100 -0.81 -3.89 -16.55
CA ILE A 100 -1.35 -3.59 -15.23
C ILE A 100 -0.45 -4.24 -14.18
N VAL A 101 0.01 -3.42 -13.21
CA VAL A 101 0.77 -3.88 -12.04
C VAL A 101 0.01 -3.47 -10.77
N ASN A 102 -0.28 -4.44 -9.93
CA ASN A 102 -1.05 -4.28 -8.70
C ASN A 102 -0.19 -4.49 -7.46
N ILE A 103 0.13 -3.44 -6.72
CA ILE A 103 0.88 -3.49 -5.47
C ILE A 103 -0.07 -3.23 -4.30
N LEU A 104 -0.16 -4.19 -3.37
CA LEU A 104 -1.02 -4.09 -2.20
C LEU A 104 -0.27 -3.45 -1.02
N LEU A 105 -0.71 -2.26 -0.60
CA LEU A 105 -0.20 -1.58 0.58
C LEU A 105 -1.03 -1.98 1.80
N VAL A 106 -0.37 -2.52 2.83
CA VAL A 106 -1.04 -3.00 4.05
C VAL A 106 -0.46 -2.30 5.28
N GLY A 107 -1.34 -1.60 5.99
CA GLY A 107 -1.03 -1.07 7.32
C GLY A 107 -1.63 -1.97 8.40
N TYR A 108 -0.79 -2.45 9.34
CA TYR A 108 -1.23 -3.38 10.37
C TYR A 108 -0.80 -2.96 11.77
N ASP A 109 -1.55 -3.44 12.78
CA ASP A 109 -1.23 -3.21 14.19
C ASP A 109 -0.55 -4.45 14.78
N LEU A 110 0.58 -4.25 15.44
CA LEU A 110 1.27 -5.27 16.24
C LEU A 110 0.58 -5.34 17.61
N GLN A 111 -0.53 -6.05 17.73
CA GLN A 111 -1.15 -6.28 19.03
C GLN A 111 -0.44 -7.44 19.75
N ASN A 112 -0.11 -7.23 21.02
CA ASN A 112 0.54 -8.22 21.86
C ASN A 112 -0.33 -9.49 21.97
N GLY A 113 0.06 -10.56 21.28
CA GLY A 113 -0.44 -11.92 21.51
C GLY A 113 -1.66 -12.38 20.72
N ALA A 114 -2.42 -11.52 20.08
CA ALA A 114 -3.53 -11.89 19.19
C ALA A 114 -3.23 -11.37 17.79
N GLY A 115 -3.29 -12.20 16.77
CA GLY A 115 -2.90 -11.97 15.38
C GLY A 115 -3.00 -10.54 14.86
N HIS A 116 -2.11 -10.19 13.97
CA HIS A 116 -2.03 -8.87 13.36
C HIS A 116 -3.30 -8.58 12.55
N ARG A 117 -3.97 -7.45 12.81
CA ARG A 117 -5.12 -7.03 11.99
C ARG A 117 -4.70 -5.98 10.98
N SER A 118 -5.04 -6.17 9.71
CA SER A 118 -4.88 -5.14 8.70
C SER A 118 -5.96 -4.07 8.86
N ASP A 119 -5.56 -2.87 9.27
CA ASP A 119 -6.47 -1.74 9.42
C ASP A 119 -6.52 -0.85 8.17
N SER A 120 -5.55 -0.97 7.28
CA SER A 120 -5.48 -0.29 5.98
C SER A 120 -5.09 -1.28 4.90
N MET A 121 -5.86 -1.34 3.83
CA MET A 121 -5.61 -2.17 2.65
C MET A 121 -5.87 -1.30 1.42
N ILE A 122 -4.80 -0.88 0.76
CA ILE A 122 -4.87 -0.01 -0.42
C ILE A 122 -4.16 -0.70 -1.57
N LEU A 123 -4.90 -1.04 -2.61
CA LEU A 123 -4.34 -1.51 -3.86
C LEU A 123 -3.88 -0.32 -4.69
N CYS A 124 -2.60 -0.28 -5.00
CA CYS A 124 -2.00 0.67 -5.91
C CYS A 124 -1.87 0.01 -7.29
N THR A 125 -2.76 0.37 -8.22
CA THR A 125 -2.78 -0.17 -9.57
C THR A 125 -2.11 0.79 -10.53
N PHE A 126 -1.04 0.34 -11.17
CA PHE A 126 -0.34 1.05 -12.24
C PHE A 126 -0.84 0.52 -13.58
N ASN A 127 -1.52 1.36 -14.37
CA ASN A 127 -1.90 1.04 -15.74
C ASN A 127 -0.94 1.76 -16.70
N LYS A 128 0.02 1.02 -17.24
CA LYS A 128 1.09 1.57 -18.10
C LYS A 128 0.56 2.12 -19.42
N THR A 129 -0.47 1.49 -19.99
CA THR A 129 -1.10 1.95 -21.24
C THR A 129 -1.85 3.27 -21.06
N LYS A 130 -2.59 3.43 -19.95
CA LYS A 130 -3.36 4.65 -19.66
C LYS A 130 -2.55 5.73 -18.96
N ASN A 131 -1.33 5.43 -18.54
CA ASN A 131 -0.50 6.27 -17.68
C ASN A 131 -1.25 6.77 -16.44
N THR A 132 -1.94 5.86 -15.75
CA THR A 132 -2.72 6.16 -14.54
C THR A 132 -2.26 5.34 -13.36
N ILE A 133 -2.34 5.94 -12.16
CA ILE A 133 -2.16 5.25 -10.89
C ILE A 133 -3.48 5.33 -10.14
N THR A 134 -4.10 4.19 -9.86
CA THR A 134 -5.36 4.16 -9.11
C THR A 134 -5.14 3.58 -7.71
N LEU A 135 -5.48 4.36 -6.69
CA LEU A 135 -5.46 3.94 -5.28
C LEU A 135 -6.86 3.45 -4.89
N THR A 136 -7.01 2.13 -4.78
CA THR A 136 -8.27 1.49 -4.37
C THR A 136 -8.19 1.03 -2.92
N SER A 137 -8.96 1.66 -2.04
CA SER A 137 -9.03 1.27 -0.63
C SER A 137 -10.12 0.21 -0.41
N PHE A 138 -9.75 -0.93 0.14
CA PHE A 138 -10.70 -1.96 0.61
C PHE A 138 -11.09 -1.68 2.05
N MET A 139 -12.39 -1.57 2.30
CA MET A 139 -12.88 -1.35 3.66
C MET A 139 -12.76 -2.64 4.46
N ARG A 140 -12.13 -2.54 5.64
CA ARG A 140 -11.78 -3.71 6.47
C ARG A 140 -12.98 -4.54 6.92
N ASP A 141 -14.16 -3.91 7.06
CA ASP A 141 -15.39 -4.55 7.53
C ASP A 141 -16.21 -5.17 6.37
N LEU A 142 -15.63 -5.23 5.16
CA LEU A 142 -16.23 -5.86 3.98
C LEU A 142 -16.36 -7.36 4.20
N TYR A 143 -17.57 -7.90 4.16
CA TYR A 143 -17.87 -9.31 4.38
C TYR A 143 -17.67 -10.10 3.09
N VAL A 144 -16.77 -11.07 3.12
CA VAL A 144 -16.28 -11.80 1.93
C VAL A 144 -16.03 -13.27 2.23
N GLU A 145 -15.99 -14.08 1.19
CA GLU A 145 -15.49 -15.45 1.27
C GLU A 145 -13.97 -15.44 1.50
N ILE A 146 -13.50 -16.18 2.50
CA ILE A 146 -12.07 -16.34 2.79
C ILE A 146 -11.66 -17.78 2.43
N PRO A 147 -10.84 -18.00 1.40
CA PRO A 147 -10.49 -19.35 0.95
C PRO A 147 -9.93 -20.22 2.07
N GLY A 148 -10.60 -21.35 2.34
CA GLY A 148 -10.19 -22.30 3.39
C GLY A 148 -10.66 -21.96 4.81
N TYR A 149 -11.42 -20.87 5.00
CA TYR A 149 -11.97 -20.45 6.27
C TYR A 149 -13.46 -20.10 6.14
N ALA A 150 -14.12 -19.84 7.27
CA ALA A 150 -15.47 -19.29 7.25
C ALA A 150 -15.45 -17.84 6.72
N ASP A 151 -16.57 -17.46 6.08
CA ASP A 151 -16.76 -16.10 5.58
C ASP A 151 -16.66 -15.09 6.71
N ASN A 152 -15.99 -14.00 6.44
CA ASN A 152 -15.76 -12.97 7.45
C ASN A 152 -15.44 -11.61 6.83
N ARG A 153 -15.13 -10.63 7.70
CA ARG A 153 -14.57 -9.36 7.26
C ARG A 153 -13.22 -9.58 6.58
N ILE A 154 -12.96 -8.87 5.50
CA ILE A 154 -11.74 -9.04 4.69
C ILE A 154 -10.44 -8.91 5.49
N ASN A 155 -10.42 -8.06 6.55
CA ASN A 155 -9.25 -7.93 7.40
C ASN A 155 -8.93 -9.19 8.21
N ALA A 156 -9.88 -10.10 8.41
CA ALA A 156 -9.67 -11.39 9.04
C ALA A 156 -8.76 -12.29 8.20
N ALA A 157 -8.80 -12.18 6.87
CA ALA A 157 -7.90 -12.93 5.99
C ALA A 157 -6.42 -12.68 6.32
N TYR A 158 -6.07 -11.40 6.60
CA TYR A 158 -4.69 -11.07 7.01
C TYR A 158 -4.35 -11.68 8.37
N THR A 159 -5.29 -11.68 9.30
CA THR A 159 -5.11 -12.28 10.64
C THR A 159 -4.92 -13.80 10.58
N TYR A 160 -5.66 -14.50 9.70
CA TYR A 160 -5.64 -15.97 9.63
C TYR A 160 -4.47 -16.54 8.84
N GLY A 161 -4.05 -15.88 7.78
CA GLY A 161 -3.03 -16.41 6.86
C GLY A 161 -2.14 -15.33 6.24
N GLY A 162 -2.03 -14.17 6.90
CA GLY A 162 -1.14 -13.10 6.48
C GLY A 162 -1.45 -12.55 5.10
N ILE A 163 -0.39 -12.02 4.49
CA ILE A 163 -0.51 -11.38 3.17
C ILE A 163 -0.94 -12.36 2.09
N SER A 164 -0.47 -13.61 2.14
CA SER A 164 -0.81 -14.64 1.15
C SER A 164 -2.31 -14.92 1.11
N LEU A 165 -2.94 -15.08 2.27
CA LEU A 165 -4.39 -15.33 2.33
C LEU A 165 -5.19 -14.08 1.95
N LEU A 166 -4.73 -12.88 2.31
CA LEU A 166 -5.38 -11.64 1.89
C LEU A 166 -5.33 -11.48 0.35
N GLN A 167 -4.21 -11.74 -0.30
CA GLN A 167 -4.09 -11.72 -1.76
C GLN A 167 -5.01 -12.76 -2.42
N LYS A 168 -5.04 -14.00 -1.89
CA LYS A 168 -5.97 -15.05 -2.34
C LYS A 168 -7.43 -14.63 -2.19
N THR A 169 -7.77 -13.95 -1.09
CA THR A 169 -9.12 -13.43 -0.81
C THR A 169 -9.51 -12.34 -1.81
N LEU A 170 -8.59 -11.42 -2.14
CA LEU A 170 -8.81 -10.39 -3.17
C LEU A 170 -9.00 -11.01 -4.56
N LYS A 171 -8.19 -12.02 -4.91
CA LYS A 171 -8.34 -12.76 -6.18
C LYS A 171 -9.67 -13.50 -6.24
N HIS A 172 -10.02 -14.21 -5.17
CA HIS A 172 -11.25 -15.00 -5.11
C HIS A 172 -12.51 -14.15 -5.26
N ASN A 173 -12.62 -13.06 -4.51
CA ASN A 173 -13.83 -12.24 -4.49
C ASN A 173 -13.89 -11.20 -5.61
N PHE A 174 -12.76 -10.63 -6.03
CA PHE A 174 -12.72 -9.48 -6.94
C PHE A 174 -11.96 -9.72 -8.25
N GLY A 175 -11.32 -10.88 -8.42
CA GLY A 175 -10.52 -11.17 -9.61
C GLY A 175 -9.21 -10.39 -9.69
N ILE A 176 -8.73 -9.82 -8.59
CA ILE A 176 -7.52 -9.01 -8.56
C ILE A 176 -6.31 -9.92 -8.41
N GLU A 177 -5.40 -9.87 -9.38
CA GLU A 177 -4.07 -10.45 -9.26
C GLU A 177 -3.13 -9.40 -8.65
N VAL A 178 -2.59 -9.71 -7.46
CA VAL A 178 -1.64 -8.85 -6.76
C VAL A 178 -0.23 -9.28 -7.13
N ASP A 179 0.55 -8.38 -7.70
CA ASP A 179 1.93 -8.62 -8.15
C ASP A 179 2.94 -8.51 -7.00
N GLY A 180 2.49 -8.03 -5.87
CA GLY A 180 3.27 -7.95 -4.64
C GLY A 180 2.68 -7.01 -3.62
N SER A 181 3.26 -7.00 -2.43
CA SER A 181 2.80 -6.18 -1.32
C SER A 181 3.91 -5.41 -0.63
N VAL A 182 3.50 -4.30 -0.01
CA VAL A 182 4.31 -3.53 0.92
C VAL A 182 3.53 -3.39 2.23
N GLN A 183 4.12 -3.87 3.31
CA GLN A 183 3.50 -3.97 4.62
C GLN A 183 4.25 -3.09 5.61
N VAL A 184 3.52 -2.30 6.40
CA VAL A 184 4.08 -1.37 7.39
C VAL A 184 3.29 -1.47 8.68
N ASP A 185 3.96 -1.68 9.80
CA ASP A 185 3.33 -1.58 11.11
C ASP A 185 3.24 -0.13 11.60
N PHE A 186 2.47 0.12 12.65
CA PHE A 186 2.22 1.47 13.17
C PHE A 186 3.45 2.14 13.79
N TYR A 187 4.44 1.38 14.27
CA TYR A 187 5.68 1.95 14.80
C TYR A 187 6.54 2.46 13.66
N ASN A 188 6.80 1.59 12.68
CA ASN A 188 7.54 1.93 11.48
C ASN A 188 6.85 3.06 10.69
N PHE A 189 5.52 3.06 10.61
CA PHE A 189 4.77 4.15 9.99
C PHE A 189 5.09 5.51 10.61
N LYS A 190 5.12 5.62 11.96
CA LYS A 190 5.49 6.88 12.63
C LYS A 190 6.91 7.32 12.30
N ASP A 191 7.83 6.37 12.30
CA ASP A 191 9.24 6.63 12.05
C ASP A 191 9.47 7.04 10.59
N ILE A 192 8.79 6.42 9.63
CA ILE A 192 8.77 6.83 8.22
C ILE A 192 8.33 8.30 8.08
N ILE A 193 7.22 8.69 8.71
CA ILE A 193 6.73 10.08 8.67
C ILE A 193 7.77 11.05 9.27
N ASN A 194 8.37 10.69 10.39
CA ASN A 194 9.38 11.53 11.04
C ASN A 194 10.64 11.68 10.18
N LEU A 195 11.10 10.61 9.53
CA LEU A 195 12.24 10.64 8.60
C LEU A 195 11.98 11.50 7.37
N LEU A 196 10.75 11.52 6.86
CA LEU A 196 10.36 12.40 5.77
C LEU A 196 10.31 13.89 6.17
N GLY A 197 10.37 14.19 7.48
CA GLY A 197 10.26 15.55 8.01
C GLY A 197 8.83 15.95 8.37
N GLY A 198 7.92 15.00 8.45
CA GLY A 198 6.50 15.19 8.68
C GLY A 198 5.68 15.09 7.39
N VAL A 199 4.38 15.33 7.50
CA VAL A 199 3.46 15.36 6.35
C VAL A 199 2.53 16.57 6.46
N THR A 200 2.42 17.33 5.38
CA THR A 200 1.59 18.53 5.33
C THR A 200 0.15 18.18 5.01
N LEU A 201 -0.78 18.53 5.91
CA LEU A 201 -2.21 18.30 5.75
C LEU A 201 -3.02 19.52 6.19
N ASP A 202 -4.15 19.73 5.53
CA ASP A 202 -5.16 20.70 5.93
C ASP A 202 -6.19 20.04 6.84
N LEU A 203 -6.31 20.55 8.07
CA LEU A 203 -7.08 19.93 9.15
C LEU A 203 -8.34 20.74 9.49
N THR A 204 -9.43 20.02 9.68
CA THR A 204 -10.69 20.55 10.23
C THR A 204 -10.59 20.69 11.76
N GLU A 205 -11.50 21.48 12.35
CA GLU A 205 -11.59 21.65 13.81
C GLU A 205 -11.80 20.31 14.54
N ALA A 206 -12.63 19.43 14.01
CA ALA A 206 -12.90 18.10 14.59
C ALA A 206 -11.63 17.23 14.59
N GLU A 207 -10.84 17.26 13.50
CA GLU A 207 -9.60 16.50 13.39
C GLU A 207 -8.55 17.03 14.35
N VAL A 208 -8.37 18.35 14.41
CA VAL A 208 -7.47 19.01 15.38
C VAL A 208 -7.80 18.61 16.81
N LYS A 209 -9.06 18.71 17.20
CA LYS A 209 -9.50 18.34 18.56
C LYS A 209 -9.23 16.87 18.87
N PHE A 210 -9.45 15.98 17.87
CA PHE A 210 -9.23 14.55 18.02
C PHE A 210 -7.73 14.23 18.17
N ILE A 211 -6.87 14.81 17.33
CA ILE A 211 -5.44 14.55 17.30
C ILE A 211 -4.77 15.13 18.55
N ASN A 212 -5.02 16.39 18.87
CA ASN A 212 -4.40 17.05 20.02
C ASN A 212 -4.71 16.38 21.38
N LYS A 213 -5.81 15.64 21.46
CA LYS A 213 -6.15 14.86 22.67
C LYS A 213 -5.32 13.58 22.81
N ARG A 214 -4.73 13.06 21.72
CA ARG A 214 -4.19 11.69 21.66
C ARG A 214 -2.74 11.60 21.21
N ALA A 215 -2.35 12.46 20.30
CA ALA A 215 -1.01 12.43 19.71
C ALA A 215 0.03 13.10 20.62
N VAL A 216 1.28 12.64 20.45
CA VAL A 216 2.45 13.29 21.04
C VAL A 216 3.00 14.30 20.03
N GLY A 217 3.27 15.53 20.48
CA GLY A 217 3.80 16.62 19.66
C GLY A 217 3.16 17.96 20.04
N ASP A 218 3.61 19.02 19.37
CA ASP A 218 3.06 20.36 19.57
C ASP A 218 1.59 20.41 19.12
N PRO A 219 0.75 21.21 19.81
CA PRO A 219 -0.67 21.32 19.44
C PRO A 219 -0.85 21.85 18.02
N LEU A 220 -1.72 21.17 17.26
CA LEU A 220 -2.10 21.57 15.91
C LEU A 220 -3.23 22.61 15.94
N SER A 221 -3.35 23.39 14.88
CA SER A 221 -4.42 24.37 14.66
C SER A 221 -5.27 24.02 13.43
N VAL A 222 -6.44 24.65 13.29
CA VAL A 222 -7.28 24.49 12.09
C VAL A 222 -6.55 25.04 10.87
N GLY A 223 -6.66 24.36 9.73
CA GLY A 223 -5.96 24.68 8.50
C GLY A 223 -4.72 23.85 8.28
N THR A 224 -3.75 24.38 7.54
CA THR A 224 -2.55 23.66 7.11
C THR A 224 -1.56 23.47 8.26
N ASN A 225 -1.15 22.23 8.49
CA ASN A 225 -0.17 21.82 9.50
C ASN A 225 0.82 20.81 8.93
N VAL A 226 2.02 20.77 9.50
CA VAL A 226 2.97 19.66 9.30
C VAL A 226 2.84 18.70 10.47
N LEU A 227 2.33 17.51 10.21
CA LEU A 227 2.09 16.48 11.22
C LEU A 227 3.34 15.62 11.40
N ASN A 228 3.74 15.37 12.64
CA ASN A 228 4.72 14.34 12.96
C ASN A 228 4.10 12.92 12.86
N GLY A 229 4.92 11.87 13.01
CA GLY A 229 4.47 10.48 12.89
C GLY A 229 3.35 10.11 13.86
N SER A 230 3.37 10.60 15.10
CA SER A 230 2.29 10.36 16.08
C SER A 230 0.99 11.04 15.66
N GLN A 231 1.06 12.28 15.24
CA GLN A 231 -0.10 13.06 14.79
C GLN A 231 -0.71 12.48 13.50
N ALA A 232 0.14 12.08 12.54
CA ALA A 232 -0.29 11.43 11.30
C ALA A 232 -0.94 10.08 11.56
N LEU A 233 -0.43 9.28 12.49
CA LEU A 233 -1.05 8.01 12.88
C LEU A 233 -2.45 8.23 13.47
N TRP A 234 -2.62 9.19 14.38
CA TRP A 234 -3.93 9.49 14.95
C TRP A 234 -4.88 10.09 13.93
N TYR A 235 -4.40 10.89 12.98
CA TYR A 235 -5.20 11.36 11.84
C TYR A 235 -5.74 10.18 11.03
N ALA A 236 -4.87 9.23 10.65
CA ALA A 236 -5.24 8.04 9.88
C ALA A 236 -6.17 7.08 10.62
N ARG A 237 -6.16 7.08 11.97
CA ARG A 237 -7.00 6.23 12.84
C ARG A 237 -8.33 6.88 13.24
N ASN A 238 -8.57 8.13 12.90
CA ASN A 238 -9.77 8.85 13.30
C ASN A 238 -11.04 8.26 12.66
N ARG A 239 -12.03 7.89 13.48
CA ARG A 239 -13.32 7.32 13.08
C ARG A 239 -14.52 8.10 13.67
N HIS A 240 -14.28 9.28 14.23
CA HIS A 240 -15.31 10.01 15.02
C HIS A 240 -16.24 10.87 14.15
N ASP A 241 -16.21 10.72 12.84
CA ASP A 241 -17.11 11.41 11.92
C ASP A 241 -18.37 10.58 11.65
N VAL A 242 -19.38 11.26 11.09
CA VAL A 242 -20.69 10.68 10.75
C VAL A 242 -20.55 9.46 9.80
N ASP A 243 -19.56 9.47 8.90
CA ASP A 243 -19.32 8.42 7.92
C ASP A 243 -18.35 7.32 8.41
N GLY A 244 -17.91 7.38 9.67
CA GLY A 244 -17.14 6.33 10.36
C GLY A 244 -15.92 5.82 9.57
N ASP A 245 -16.00 4.58 9.07
CA ASP A 245 -14.90 3.91 8.40
C ASP A 245 -14.59 4.46 7.00
N PHE A 246 -15.59 5.00 6.28
CA PHE A 246 -15.36 5.69 4.99
C PHE A 246 -14.53 6.96 5.16
N SER A 247 -14.81 7.76 6.18
CA SER A 247 -14.00 8.93 6.53
C SER A 247 -12.57 8.57 6.88
N ARG A 248 -12.37 7.47 7.63
CA ARG A 248 -11.03 6.94 7.94
C ARG A 248 -10.27 6.55 6.67
N THR A 249 -10.89 5.78 5.80
CA THR A 249 -10.29 5.34 4.53
C THR A 249 -9.93 6.53 3.63
N ASN A 250 -10.77 7.56 3.59
CA ASN A 250 -10.48 8.79 2.87
C ASN A 250 -9.28 9.55 3.46
N ARG A 251 -9.15 9.61 4.80
CA ARG A 251 -7.98 10.19 5.47
C ARG A 251 -6.70 9.43 5.15
N GLN A 252 -6.75 8.10 5.13
CA GLN A 252 -5.59 7.27 4.77
C GLN A 252 -5.12 7.57 3.34
N ARG A 253 -6.04 7.74 2.38
CA ARG A 253 -5.68 8.15 1.01
C ARG A 253 -5.13 9.57 0.93
N LYS A 254 -5.75 10.54 1.62
CA LYS A 254 -5.24 11.91 1.69
C LYS A 254 -3.81 11.95 2.25
N LEU A 255 -3.57 11.18 3.31
CA LEU A 255 -2.26 11.06 3.91
C LEU A 255 -1.24 10.44 2.94
N LEU A 256 -1.61 9.35 2.25
CA LEU A 256 -0.73 8.71 1.26
C LEU A 256 -0.40 9.67 0.10
N ASN A 257 -1.40 10.40 -0.42
CA ASN A 257 -1.16 11.41 -1.45
C ASN A 257 -0.21 12.51 -0.96
N ALA A 258 -0.43 13.03 0.23
CA ALA A 258 0.43 14.07 0.81
C ALA A 258 1.89 13.57 1.01
N LEU A 259 2.07 12.29 1.41
CA LEU A 259 3.39 11.66 1.49
C LEU A 259 4.06 11.52 0.13
N LEU A 260 3.31 11.13 -0.90
CA LEU A 260 3.83 11.05 -2.27
C LEU A 260 4.25 12.43 -2.78
N ASP A 261 3.47 13.47 -2.50
CA ASP A 261 3.80 14.84 -2.89
C ASP A 261 5.04 15.35 -2.14
N GLU A 262 5.15 15.07 -0.84
CA GLU A 262 6.32 15.40 -0.04
C GLU A 262 7.57 14.70 -0.58
N TYR A 263 7.46 13.40 -0.89
CA TYR A 263 8.57 12.63 -1.47
C TYR A 263 8.98 13.17 -2.85
N LYS A 264 8.02 13.47 -3.74
CA LYS A 264 8.28 14.05 -5.07
C LYS A 264 8.97 15.41 -5.02
N SER A 265 8.77 16.19 -3.94
CA SER A 265 9.39 17.50 -3.78
C SER A 265 10.90 17.44 -3.49
N LYS A 266 11.42 16.27 -3.07
CA LYS A 266 12.82 16.08 -2.66
C LYS A 266 13.73 15.88 -3.87
N LYS A 267 15.01 16.28 -3.71
CA LYS A 267 16.03 16.03 -4.73
C LYS A 267 16.35 14.53 -4.82
N LEU A 268 16.72 14.07 -6.01
CA LEU A 268 17.05 12.66 -6.24
C LEU A 268 18.09 12.11 -5.25
N THR A 269 19.10 12.90 -4.88
CA THR A 269 20.14 12.51 -3.90
C THR A 269 19.56 12.33 -2.50
N GLU A 270 18.64 13.19 -2.09
CA GLU A 270 17.93 13.09 -0.80
C GLU A 270 16.99 11.87 -0.80
N MET A 271 16.29 11.62 -1.91
CA MET A 271 15.45 10.44 -2.08
C MET A 271 16.23 9.14 -1.94
N LEU A 272 17.42 9.05 -2.55
CA LEU A 272 18.27 7.85 -2.47
C LEU A 272 18.80 7.59 -1.06
N VAL A 273 19.14 8.64 -0.30
CA VAL A 273 19.55 8.52 1.10
C VAL A 273 18.37 8.06 1.95
N LEU A 274 17.22 8.70 1.81
CA LEU A 274 15.99 8.33 2.53
C LEU A 274 15.56 6.89 2.25
N MET A 275 15.72 6.40 1.03
CA MET A 275 15.42 5.00 0.71
C MET A 275 16.22 4.03 1.59
N GLY A 276 17.51 4.30 1.85
CA GLY A 276 18.33 3.46 2.74
C GLY A 276 17.77 3.36 4.15
N ASP A 277 17.19 4.43 4.67
CA ASP A 277 16.61 4.48 6.00
C ASP A 277 15.17 3.93 6.03
N LEU A 278 14.41 4.06 4.93
CA LEU A 278 13.02 3.63 4.84
C LEU A 278 12.86 2.13 4.56
N LEU A 279 13.75 1.55 3.72
CA LEU A 279 13.64 0.14 3.31
C LEU A 279 13.64 -0.87 4.47
N PRO A 280 14.43 -0.69 5.55
CA PRO A 280 14.36 -1.58 6.72
C PRO A 280 13.03 -1.52 7.49
N MET A 281 12.23 -0.48 7.27
CA MET A 281 10.97 -0.24 7.99
C MET A 281 9.76 -0.85 7.29
N VAL A 282 9.96 -1.38 6.09
CA VAL A 282 8.89 -2.02 5.31
C VAL A 282 9.17 -3.50 5.12
N THR A 283 8.10 -4.28 5.10
CA THR A 283 8.13 -5.70 4.77
C THR A 283 7.50 -5.90 3.40
N THR A 284 8.11 -6.72 2.55
CA THR A 284 7.62 -6.97 1.18
C THR A 284 7.79 -8.42 0.77
N ASP A 285 6.90 -8.90 -0.09
CA ASP A 285 6.98 -10.20 -0.78
C ASP A 285 7.43 -10.04 -2.25
N ILE A 286 7.70 -8.79 -2.69
CA ILE A 286 8.20 -8.52 -4.04
C ILE A 286 9.66 -8.96 -4.15
N SER A 287 9.97 -9.78 -5.14
CA SER A 287 11.34 -10.21 -5.38
C SER A 287 12.27 -9.04 -5.71
N LYS A 288 13.58 -9.17 -5.44
CA LYS A 288 14.56 -8.12 -5.78
C LYS A 288 14.62 -7.82 -7.27
N SER A 289 14.41 -8.84 -8.13
CA SER A 289 14.34 -8.69 -9.57
C SER A 289 13.14 -7.82 -9.98
N ASP A 290 11.96 -8.11 -9.40
CA ASP A 290 10.74 -7.37 -9.71
C ASP A 290 10.79 -5.94 -9.15
N LEU A 291 11.33 -5.75 -7.94
CA LEU A 291 11.59 -4.41 -7.40
C LEU A 291 12.49 -3.58 -8.31
N THR A 292 13.53 -4.20 -8.88
CA THR A 292 14.42 -3.53 -9.84
C THR A 292 13.67 -3.18 -11.14
N ALA A 293 12.86 -4.12 -11.66
CA ALA A 293 12.04 -3.89 -12.83
C ALA A 293 10.99 -2.79 -12.60
N TYR A 294 10.33 -2.79 -11.45
CA TYR A 294 9.36 -1.76 -11.06
C TYR A 294 10.02 -0.39 -10.86
N ALA A 295 11.21 -0.34 -10.26
CA ALA A 295 11.95 0.91 -10.13
C ALA A 295 12.25 1.56 -11.52
N VAL A 296 12.58 0.75 -12.51
CA VAL A 296 12.83 1.26 -13.88
C VAL A 296 11.55 1.65 -14.60
N THR A 297 10.46 0.88 -14.41
CA THR A 297 9.24 1.03 -15.22
C THR A 297 8.17 1.90 -14.57
N LEU A 298 8.00 1.82 -13.23
CA LEU A 298 6.92 2.50 -12.52
C LEU A 298 7.35 3.84 -11.88
N LEU A 299 8.63 4.02 -11.50
CA LEU A 299 9.08 5.29 -10.93
C LEU A 299 8.95 6.49 -11.90
N PRO A 300 9.33 6.39 -13.19
CA PRO A 300 9.07 7.46 -14.14
C PRO A 300 7.58 7.78 -14.27
N MET A 301 6.74 6.74 -14.31
CA MET A 301 5.29 6.87 -14.36
C MET A 301 4.73 7.56 -13.12
N ALA A 302 5.26 7.26 -11.93
CA ALA A 302 4.80 7.84 -10.67
C ALA A 302 4.95 9.38 -10.61
N VAL A 303 5.86 9.96 -11.41
CA VAL A 303 6.06 11.41 -11.49
C VAL A 303 5.00 12.10 -12.37
N GLU A 304 4.57 11.45 -13.47
CA GLU A 304 3.75 12.06 -14.52
C GLU A 304 2.31 11.52 -14.57
N ALA A 305 2.04 10.36 -13.96
CA ALA A 305 0.74 9.72 -14.05
C ALA A 305 -0.37 10.50 -13.33
N GLU A 306 -1.56 10.43 -13.89
CA GLU A 306 -2.80 10.86 -13.21
C GLU A 306 -3.10 9.92 -12.03
N ILE A 307 -3.25 10.48 -10.83
CA ILE A 307 -3.60 9.72 -9.63
C ILE A 307 -5.11 9.74 -9.45
N LYS A 308 -5.73 8.54 -9.47
CA LYS A 308 -7.15 8.33 -9.20
C LYS A 308 -7.35 7.64 -7.86
N THR A 309 -8.47 7.88 -7.22
CA THR A 309 -8.78 7.25 -5.93
C THR A 309 -10.19 6.70 -5.91
N GLN A 310 -10.37 5.52 -5.33
CA GLN A 310 -11.69 4.91 -5.11
C GLN A 310 -11.71 4.07 -3.84
N SER A 311 -12.91 3.64 -3.44
CA SER A 311 -13.11 2.72 -2.31
C SER A 311 -13.94 1.53 -2.75
N ILE A 312 -13.64 0.36 -2.23
CA ILE A 312 -14.50 -0.81 -2.28
C ILE A 312 -14.98 -1.09 -0.85
N PRO A 313 -16.29 -1.16 -0.65
CA PRO A 313 -17.36 -1.13 -1.64
C PRO A 313 -17.64 0.30 -2.16
N VAL A 314 -18.11 0.38 -3.40
CA VAL A 314 -18.56 1.65 -3.99
C VAL A 314 -19.90 2.10 -3.38
N ALA A 315 -20.24 3.37 -3.54
CA ALA A 315 -21.51 3.92 -3.09
C ALA A 315 -22.70 3.14 -3.69
N GLY A 316 -23.60 2.68 -2.83
CA GLY A 316 -24.73 1.81 -3.21
C GLY A 316 -24.33 0.41 -3.69
N GLY A 317 -23.08 0.00 -3.52
CA GLY A 317 -22.57 -1.35 -3.79
C GLY A 317 -22.44 -2.21 -2.54
N TYR A 318 -23.16 -1.89 -1.46
CA TYR A 318 -23.15 -2.66 -0.22
C TYR A 318 -24.42 -2.42 0.61
N LYS A 319 -24.64 -3.33 1.57
CA LYS A 319 -25.65 -3.20 2.63
C LYS A 319 -24.96 -3.31 3.98
N ASN A 320 -25.35 -2.49 4.94
CA ASN A 320 -24.93 -2.66 6.32
C ASN A 320 -25.69 -3.84 6.94
N ALA A 321 -24.98 -4.70 7.65
CA ALA A 321 -25.58 -5.84 8.31
C ALA A 321 -24.86 -6.15 9.64
N ARG A 322 -25.47 -7.02 10.42
CA ARG A 322 -24.87 -7.62 11.62
C ARG A 322 -24.88 -9.14 11.43
N ILE A 323 -23.69 -9.76 11.31
CA ILE A 323 -23.50 -11.19 11.18
C ILE A 323 -22.65 -11.66 12.36
N ASP A 324 -23.09 -12.69 13.07
CA ASP A 324 -22.41 -13.26 14.25
C ASP A 324 -22.00 -12.19 15.28
N GLY A 325 -22.90 -11.21 15.51
CA GLY A 325 -22.66 -10.11 16.44
C GLY A 325 -21.76 -9.00 15.92
N LYS A 326 -21.11 -9.15 14.76
CA LYS A 326 -20.18 -8.19 14.15
C LYS A 326 -20.90 -7.27 13.17
N SER A 327 -20.55 -5.99 13.16
CA SER A 327 -20.99 -5.04 12.14
C SER A 327 -20.18 -5.27 10.87
N VAL A 328 -20.86 -5.48 9.73
CA VAL A 328 -20.25 -5.81 8.44
C VAL A 328 -20.85 -5.00 7.30
N LEU A 329 -20.09 -4.88 6.24
CA LEU A 329 -20.53 -4.36 4.93
C LEU A 329 -20.71 -5.55 3.99
N VAL A 330 -21.92 -5.97 3.72
CA VAL A 330 -22.22 -7.05 2.75
C VAL A 330 -22.18 -6.44 1.36
N PRO A 331 -21.17 -6.79 0.52
CA PRO A 331 -21.02 -6.19 -0.80
C PRO A 331 -22.01 -6.75 -1.82
N ASP A 332 -22.43 -5.91 -2.75
CA ASP A 332 -22.87 -6.31 -4.06
C ASP A 332 -21.60 -6.58 -4.90
N LEU A 333 -21.16 -7.84 -4.95
CA LEU A 333 -19.87 -8.18 -5.57
C LEU A 333 -19.85 -7.88 -7.05
N GLU A 334 -20.96 -8.10 -7.79
CA GLU A 334 -21.02 -7.82 -9.22
C GLU A 334 -20.80 -6.33 -9.49
N LYS A 335 -21.50 -5.46 -8.78
CA LYS A 335 -21.35 -4.00 -8.90
C LYS A 335 -19.95 -3.52 -8.53
N ASN A 336 -19.35 -4.08 -7.48
CA ASN A 336 -18.01 -3.72 -7.05
C ASN A 336 -16.93 -4.23 -8.02
N ARG A 337 -17.10 -5.42 -8.58
CA ARG A 337 -16.22 -5.96 -9.63
C ARG A 337 -16.28 -5.11 -10.90
N GLN A 338 -17.50 -4.71 -11.34
CA GLN A 338 -17.64 -3.85 -12.50
C GLN A 338 -16.95 -2.50 -12.30
N ALA A 339 -17.11 -1.87 -11.12
CA ALA A 339 -16.44 -0.62 -10.79
C ALA A 339 -14.89 -0.75 -10.80
N LEU A 340 -14.35 -1.89 -10.37
CA LEU A 340 -12.93 -2.19 -10.44
C LEU A 340 -12.46 -2.32 -11.90
N VAL A 341 -13.18 -3.06 -12.73
CA VAL A 341 -12.87 -3.20 -14.17
C VAL A 341 -12.87 -1.82 -14.84
N ASP A 342 -13.92 -1.02 -14.66
CA ASP A 342 -14.07 0.28 -15.31
C ASP A 342 -12.95 1.27 -14.93
N SER A 343 -12.45 1.17 -13.70
CA SER A 343 -11.43 2.09 -13.18
C SER A 343 -9.99 1.64 -13.39
N LEU A 344 -9.74 0.33 -13.43
CA LEU A 344 -8.38 -0.22 -13.43
C LEU A 344 -7.94 -0.72 -14.81
N THR A 345 -8.86 -1.20 -15.63
CA THR A 345 -8.59 -1.71 -16.98
C THR A 345 -9.00 -0.70 -18.05
#